data_02e1bfff44180b5238ea495b880b600d
#
_entry.id   02e1bfff44180b5238ea495b880b600d
#
_cell.length_a   1.000
_cell.length_b   1.000
_cell.length_c   1.000
_cell.angle_alpha   90.00
_cell.angle_beta   90.00
_cell.angle_gamma   90.00
#
_symmetry.space_group_name_H-M   'P 1'
#
loop_
_entity.id
_entity.type
_entity.pdbx_description
1 polymer ?
#
loop_
_entity_poly.entity_id
_entity_poly.type
_entity_poly.pdbx_seq_one_letter_code
_entity_poly.pdbx_strand_id
1 'polypeptide(L)'
;MATDKKISALTSGAPALAGDEYVIARSGANFKLTGTNLLALVTGTANTFTAAQSLPSGNLKMTGSTSGTVTFAVPAIAGTNTVTFPAETMTVGFRNVPQSGSAKTTNYNLVVGDVGKFIEVGASGAITIPDATFAAGDLVSIFNNTSGNITITCTITTAYIAGPDSDKASVTLATRGVATILFISGTVCVISGNVT
;
A
#
# COMPACT_ATOMS: atom_id res chain seq x y z
N MET A 1 -16.57 61.98 7.80
CA MET A 1 -15.62 61.21 8.68
C MET A 1 -16.17 59.81 8.79
N ALA A 2 -15.39 58.84 8.42
CA ALA A 2 -15.75 57.43 8.66
C ALA A 2 -15.65 57.21 10.20
N THR A 3 -16.72 56.75 10.83
CA THR A 3 -16.75 56.43 12.26
C THR A 3 -16.01 55.10 12.44
N ASP A 4 -14.99 55.09 13.25
CA ASP A 4 -14.27 53.87 13.66
C ASP A 4 -15.28 52.93 14.34
N LYS A 5 -15.55 51.77 13.71
CA LYS A 5 -16.40 50.70 14.29
C LYS A 5 -15.51 49.70 15.02
N LYS A 6 -15.96 49.26 16.19
CA LYS A 6 -15.37 48.07 16.85
C LYS A 6 -15.55 46.86 15.95
N ILE A 7 -14.57 45.93 15.94
CA ILE A 7 -14.64 44.70 15.14
C ILE A 7 -15.93 43.92 15.42
N SER A 8 -16.41 43.89 16.66
CA SER A 8 -17.67 43.25 17.07
C SER A 8 -18.94 43.91 16.48
N ALA A 9 -18.82 45.14 15.95
CA ALA A 9 -19.94 45.86 15.33
C ALA A 9 -19.92 45.81 13.79
N LEU A 10 -19.02 45.03 13.19
CA LEU A 10 -18.99 44.79 11.76
C LEU A 10 -19.97 43.69 11.38
N THR A 11 -20.59 43.84 10.22
CA THR A 11 -21.43 42.78 9.64
C THR A 11 -20.57 41.55 9.32
N SER A 12 -21.10 40.36 9.58
CA SER A 12 -20.40 39.12 9.21
C SER A 12 -20.16 39.06 7.72
N GLY A 13 -18.91 38.84 7.31
CA GLY A 13 -18.48 38.66 5.92
C GLY A 13 -18.38 37.19 5.49
N ALA A 14 -19.14 36.29 6.12
CA ALA A 14 -19.12 34.87 5.77
C ALA A 14 -19.97 34.59 4.50
N PRO A 15 -19.46 33.72 3.58
CA PRO A 15 -18.16 33.10 3.58
C PRO A 15 -17.02 34.08 3.20
N ALA A 16 -15.81 33.82 3.70
CA ALA A 16 -14.64 34.63 3.37
C ALA A 16 -14.30 34.49 1.86
N LEU A 17 -14.00 35.62 1.22
CA LEU A 17 -13.67 35.71 -0.20
C LEU A 17 -12.16 35.98 -0.39
N ALA A 18 -11.63 35.62 -1.54
CA ALA A 18 -10.21 35.82 -1.87
C ALA A 18 -9.77 37.30 -1.79
N GLY A 19 -10.70 38.22 -2.03
CA GLY A 19 -10.48 39.67 -1.94
C GLY A 19 -10.63 40.26 -0.55
N ASP A 20 -11.07 39.52 0.45
CA ASP A 20 -11.21 40.00 1.82
C ASP A 20 -9.87 40.38 2.42
N GLU A 21 -9.87 41.42 3.23
CA GLU A 21 -8.67 41.95 3.89
C GLU A 21 -8.73 41.72 5.39
N TYR A 22 -7.70 41.12 5.92
CA TYR A 22 -7.55 40.84 7.33
C TYR A 22 -6.40 41.69 7.92
N VAL A 23 -6.63 42.30 9.05
CA VAL A 23 -5.59 43.02 9.78
C VAL A 23 -4.90 42.06 10.74
N ILE A 24 -3.59 41.91 10.61
CA ILE A 24 -2.76 41.14 11.52
C ILE A 24 -1.73 42.05 12.19
N ALA A 25 -1.48 41.85 13.50
CA ALA A 25 -0.43 42.53 14.24
C ALA A 25 0.82 41.64 14.27
N ARG A 26 1.96 42.19 13.89
CA ARG A 26 3.25 41.49 13.93
C ARG A 26 4.33 42.47 14.44
N SER A 27 5.04 42.11 15.48
CA SER A 27 6.14 42.92 16.02
C SER A 27 5.75 44.37 16.32
N GLY A 28 4.54 44.62 16.85
CA GLY A 28 4.04 45.95 17.18
C GLY A 28 3.52 46.79 15.99
N ALA A 29 3.51 46.25 14.77
CA ALA A 29 2.95 46.91 13.60
C ALA A 29 1.74 46.12 13.06
N ASN A 30 0.83 46.83 12.42
CA ASN A 30 -0.33 46.24 11.74
C ASN A 30 -0.01 46.02 10.27
N PHE A 31 -0.35 44.84 9.79
CA PHE A 31 -0.18 44.45 8.40
C PHE A 31 -1.53 44.01 7.80
N LYS A 32 -1.68 44.23 6.51
CA LYS A 32 -2.79 43.72 5.72
C LYS A 32 -2.46 42.31 5.22
N LEU A 33 -3.37 41.35 5.45
CA LEU A 33 -3.34 40.01 4.87
C LEU A 33 -4.59 39.84 4.00
N THR A 34 -4.41 39.51 2.73
CA THR A 34 -5.51 39.19 1.83
C THR A 34 -5.93 37.72 1.99
N GLY A 35 -7.18 37.38 1.63
CA GLY A 35 -7.64 36.00 1.58
C GLY A 35 -6.76 35.13 0.69
N THR A 36 -6.23 35.67 -0.41
CA THR A 36 -5.27 34.98 -1.29
C THR A 36 -3.96 34.64 -0.56
N ASN A 37 -3.43 35.57 0.26
CA ASN A 37 -2.20 35.30 1.02
C ASN A 37 -2.43 34.28 2.14
N LEU A 38 -3.61 34.26 2.74
CA LEU A 38 -3.99 33.25 3.74
C LEU A 38 -4.10 31.87 3.09
N LEU A 39 -4.72 31.80 1.91
CA LEU A 39 -4.81 30.55 1.15
C LEU A 39 -3.42 30.05 0.70
N ALA A 40 -2.53 30.96 0.25
CA ALA A 40 -1.16 30.60 -0.12
C ALA A 40 -0.36 30.01 1.04
N LEU A 41 -0.60 30.45 2.28
CA LEU A 41 0.02 29.89 3.46
C LEU A 41 -0.39 28.42 3.69
N VAL A 42 -1.63 28.07 3.35
CA VAL A 42 -2.16 26.70 3.47
C VAL A 42 -1.74 25.82 2.29
N THR A 43 -1.63 26.37 1.10
CA THR A 43 -1.37 25.60 -0.14
C THR A 43 0.09 25.58 -0.57
N GLY A 44 0.91 26.55 -0.11
CA GLY A 44 2.30 26.72 -0.55
C GLY A 44 3.36 25.95 0.25
N THR A 45 2.99 25.33 1.39
CA THR A 45 3.90 24.61 2.27
C THR A 45 3.30 23.27 2.70
N ALA A 46 4.16 22.33 3.10
CA ALA A 46 3.69 21.09 3.71
C ALA A 46 2.96 21.39 5.03
N ASN A 47 1.71 20.93 5.15
CA ASN A 47 0.90 21.12 6.34
C ASN A 47 0.96 19.87 7.22
N THR A 48 1.35 20.01 8.47
CA THR A 48 1.32 18.93 9.47
C THR A 48 0.12 19.13 10.38
N PHE A 49 -0.80 18.18 10.37
CA PHE A 49 -1.94 18.16 11.28
C PHE A 49 -1.57 17.34 12.52
N THR A 50 -1.57 17.98 13.69
CA THR A 50 -1.25 17.34 14.98
C THR A 50 -2.46 16.77 15.70
N ALA A 51 -3.67 17.06 15.19
CA ALA A 51 -4.93 16.53 15.70
C ALA A 51 -5.66 15.73 14.62
N ALA A 52 -6.59 14.86 15.02
CA ALA A 52 -7.43 14.11 14.10
C ALA A 52 -8.22 15.05 13.19
N GLN A 53 -8.24 14.74 11.90
CA GLN A 53 -9.01 15.49 10.90
C GLN A 53 -10.22 14.66 10.49
N SER A 54 -11.41 15.27 10.54
CA SER A 54 -12.64 14.66 10.02
C SER A 54 -12.97 15.27 8.66
N LEU A 55 -12.94 14.44 7.63
CA LEU A 55 -13.28 14.84 6.27
C LEU A 55 -14.51 14.05 5.80
N PRO A 56 -15.54 14.70 5.26
CA PRO A 56 -16.65 14.00 4.64
C PRO A 56 -16.16 13.05 3.52
N SER A 57 -16.92 11.97 3.27
CA SER A 57 -16.60 11.00 2.22
C SER A 57 -16.36 11.68 0.86
N GLY A 58 -15.33 11.29 0.17
CA GLY A 58 -14.96 11.84 -1.14
C GLY A 58 -14.20 13.17 -1.11
N ASN A 59 -13.99 13.78 0.06
CA ASN A 59 -13.29 15.07 0.17
C ASN A 59 -11.77 14.92 0.25
N LEU A 60 -11.25 13.73 0.61
CA LEU A 60 -9.81 13.49 0.52
C LEU A 60 -9.46 13.09 -0.91
N LYS A 61 -8.83 13.99 -1.64
CA LYS A 61 -8.41 13.80 -3.04
C LYS A 61 -6.91 14.07 -3.18
N MET A 62 -6.24 13.20 -3.90
CA MET A 62 -4.85 13.38 -4.32
C MET A 62 -4.81 13.49 -5.84
N THR A 63 -4.23 14.56 -6.34
CA THR A 63 -4.09 14.77 -7.78
C THR A 63 -2.76 14.20 -8.26
N GLY A 64 -2.78 13.48 -9.37
CA GLY A 64 -1.56 13.01 -10.02
C GLY A 64 -0.73 14.18 -10.57
N SER A 65 0.58 14.01 -10.68
CA SER A 65 1.48 15.07 -11.16
C SER A 65 1.20 15.52 -12.59
N THR A 66 0.65 14.65 -13.42
CA THR A 66 0.36 14.92 -14.82
C THR A 66 -1.15 15.02 -15.06
N SER A 67 -1.92 14.08 -14.55
CA SER A 67 -3.38 14.05 -14.70
C SER A 67 -4.01 13.04 -13.71
N GLY A 68 -5.34 13.14 -13.56
CA GLY A 68 -6.13 12.25 -12.76
C GLY A 68 -6.16 12.61 -11.27
N THR A 69 -7.06 11.96 -10.57
CA THR A 69 -7.29 12.16 -9.13
C THR A 69 -7.61 10.83 -8.48
N VAL A 70 -6.99 10.54 -7.33
CA VAL A 70 -7.41 9.47 -6.43
C VAL A 70 -8.30 10.08 -5.35
N THR A 71 -9.51 9.53 -5.20
CA THR A 71 -10.47 9.95 -4.19
C THR A 71 -10.66 8.83 -3.16
N PHE A 72 -10.55 9.16 -1.88
CA PHE A 72 -10.89 8.23 -0.79
C PHE A 72 -12.35 8.44 -0.42
N ALA A 73 -13.15 7.41 -0.60
CA ALA A 73 -14.59 7.43 -0.27
C ALA A 73 -14.92 6.29 0.68
N VAL A 74 -15.79 6.57 1.64
CA VAL A 74 -16.36 5.58 2.55
C VAL A 74 -17.83 5.38 2.21
N PRO A 75 -18.42 4.19 2.45
CA PRO A 75 -19.86 3.96 2.23
C PRO A 75 -20.70 4.86 3.14
N ALA A 76 -21.97 5.04 2.78
CA ALA A 76 -22.92 5.88 3.55
C ALA A 76 -23.05 5.44 5.02
N ILE A 77 -22.92 4.13 5.27
CA ILE A 77 -22.87 3.55 6.62
C ILE A 77 -21.51 2.84 6.76
N ALA A 78 -20.52 3.58 7.22
CA ALA A 78 -19.16 3.05 7.34
C ALA A 78 -18.91 2.27 8.64
N GLY A 79 -19.68 2.52 9.70
CA GLY A 79 -19.37 2.03 11.04
C GLY A 79 -18.09 2.68 11.60
N THR A 80 -17.54 2.09 12.65
CA THR A 80 -16.24 2.49 13.20
C THR A 80 -15.16 1.51 12.69
N ASN A 81 -14.48 1.88 11.61
CA ASN A 81 -13.44 1.06 10.99
C ASN A 81 -12.11 1.79 11.00
N THR A 82 -11.05 1.05 11.24
CA THR A 82 -9.67 1.55 11.14
C THR A 82 -8.98 0.90 9.95
N VAL A 83 -8.39 1.69 9.07
CA VAL A 83 -7.49 1.22 8.02
C VAL A 83 -6.06 1.51 8.48
N THR A 84 -5.31 0.46 8.76
CA THR A 84 -3.91 0.57 9.16
C THR A 84 -3.03 0.24 7.96
N PHE A 85 -2.16 1.17 7.58
CA PHE A 85 -1.12 0.91 6.59
C PHE A 85 0.11 0.37 7.32
N PRO A 86 0.75 -0.72 6.84
CA PRO A 86 1.99 -1.20 7.44
C PRO A 86 3.11 -0.16 7.27
N ALA A 87 4.12 -0.22 8.15
CA ALA A 87 5.30 0.63 8.10
C ALA A 87 6.29 0.21 7.00
N GLU A 88 5.77 -0.25 5.87
CA GLU A 88 6.54 -0.77 4.72
C GLU A 88 6.14 -0.03 3.45
N THR A 89 7.05 -0.02 2.47
CA THR A 89 6.71 0.45 1.14
C THR A 89 5.79 -0.56 0.45
N MET A 90 4.55 -0.17 0.18
CA MET A 90 3.58 -1.02 -0.50
C MET A 90 2.94 -0.30 -1.66
N THR A 91 2.61 -1.06 -2.69
CA THR A 91 1.71 -0.59 -3.76
C THR A 91 0.31 -1.14 -3.49
N VAL A 92 -0.65 -0.26 -3.26
CA VAL A 92 -2.06 -0.64 -3.15
C VAL A 92 -2.61 -0.87 -4.55
N GLY A 93 -2.59 -2.12 -5.01
CA GLY A 93 -3.09 -2.51 -6.32
C GLY A 93 -3.98 -3.76 -6.20
N PHE A 94 -5.27 -3.63 -6.51
CA PHE A 94 -6.26 -4.69 -6.27
C PHE A 94 -6.75 -5.39 -7.53
N ARG A 95 -6.14 -5.17 -8.69
CA ARG A 95 -6.65 -5.75 -9.93
C ARG A 95 -5.87 -6.96 -10.44
N ASN A 96 -4.64 -7.13 -10.00
CA ASN A 96 -3.77 -8.21 -10.44
C ASN A 96 -2.76 -8.57 -9.34
N VAL A 97 -2.31 -9.81 -9.36
CA VAL A 97 -1.16 -10.24 -8.55
C VAL A 97 0.10 -9.80 -9.31
N PRO A 98 0.92 -8.89 -8.79
CA PRO A 98 2.11 -8.42 -9.48
C PRO A 98 3.18 -9.52 -9.58
N GLN A 99 4.01 -9.47 -10.62
CA GLN A 99 5.17 -10.33 -10.73
C GLN A 99 6.30 -9.84 -9.80
N SER A 100 7.00 -10.76 -9.15
CA SER A 100 8.16 -10.44 -8.33
C SER A 100 9.44 -10.32 -9.19
N GLY A 101 9.65 -9.12 -9.71
CA GLY A 101 10.78 -8.83 -10.59
C GLY A 101 10.69 -9.55 -11.94
N SER A 102 11.84 -9.86 -12.54
CA SER A 102 11.91 -10.63 -13.79
C SER A 102 11.83 -12.13 -13.55
N ALA A 103 11.58 -12.91 -14.62
CA ALA A 103 11.60 -14.37 -14.59
C ALA A 103 12.93 -14.90 -14.01
N LYS A 104 12.84 -15.90 -13.13
CA LYS A 104 13.98 -16.51 -12.47
C LYS A 104 14.56 -17.58 -13.38
N THR A 105 15.79 -17.38 -13.85
CA THR A 105 16.50 -18.27 -14.76
C THR A 105 17.66 -19.05 -14.09
N THR A 106 17.79 -18.89 -12.79
CA THR A 106 18.70 -19.64 -11.91
C THR A 106 17.94 -20.04 -10.65
N ASN A 107 18.57 -20.81 -9.76
CA ASN A 107 17.95 -21.07 -8.46
C ASN A 107 17.68 -19.76 -7.71
N TYR A 108 16.47 -19.62 -7.19
CA TYR A 108 16.01 -18.43 -6.49
C TYR A 108 15.47 -18.80 -5.11
N ASN A 109 16.05 -18.20 -4.08
CA ASN A 109 15.53 -18.29 -2.73
C ASN A 109 14.39 -17.28 -2.55
N LEU A 110 13.24 -17.74 -2.12
CA LEU A 110 12.11 -16.84 -1.79
C LEU A 110 12.51 -15.87 -0.69
N VAL A 111 12.01 -14.64 -0.80
CA VAL A 111 12.24 -13.57 0.18
C VAL A 111 10.91 -12.94 0.60
N VAL A 112 10.87 -12.25 1.74
CA VAL A 112 9.65 -11.57 2.24
C VAL A 112 9.05 -10.62 1.20
N GLY A 113 9.88 -10.00 0.36
CA GLY A 113 9.42 -9.15 -0.74
C GLY A 113 8.60 -9.84 -1.82
N ASP A 114 8.49 -11.18 -1.82
CA ASP A 114 7.68 -11.97 -2.76
C ASP A 114 6.24 -12.18 -2.27
N VAL A 115 5.96 -11.85 -1.02
CA VAL A 115 4.63 -12.04 -0.43
C VAL A 115 3.57 -11.25 -1.22
N GLY A 116 2.46 -11.91 -1.53
CA GLY A 116 1.38 -11.33 -2.33
C GLY A 116 1.68 -11.19 -3.83
N LYS A 117 2.79 -11.76 -4.31
CA LYS A 117 3.21 -11.71 -5.71
C LYS A 117 3.28 -13.11 -6.34
N PHE A 118 3.38 -13.14 -7.67
CA PHE A 118 3.76 -14.37 -8.34
C PHE A 118 5.22 -14.29 -8.86
N ILE A 119 5.87 -15.44 -8.85
CA ILE A 119 7.22 -15.63 -9.38
C ILE A 119 7.10 -16.41 -10.67
N GLU A 120 7.61 -15.86 -11.74
CA GLU A 120 7.81 -16.59 -13.00
C GLU A 120 9.15 -17.30 -12.95
N VAL A 121 9.14 -18.61 -13.19
CA VAL A 121 10.36 -19.41 -13.36
C VAL A 121 10.58 -19.66 -14.83
N GLY A 122 11.68 -19.14 -15.36
CA GLY A 122 12.13 -19.30 -16.74
C GLY A 122 13.13 -20.46 -16.90
N ALA A 123 13.73 -20.56 -18.08
CA ALA A 123 14.67 -21.63 -18.42
C ALA A 123 15.81 -21.74 -17.39
N SER A 124 16.07 -22.97 -16.94
CA SER A 124 17.08 -23.28 -15.92
C SER A 124 16.82 -22.72 -14.51
N GLY A 125 15.65 -22.14 -14.29
CA GLY A 125 15.25 -21.66 -12.97
C GLY A 125 14.80 -22.78 -12.05
N ALA A 126 14.99 -22.59 -10.76
CA ALA A 126 14.44 -23.40 -9.67
C ALA A 126 14.12 -22.51 -8.48
N ILE A 127 13.34 -23.02 -7.55
CA ILE A 127 12.90 -22.28 -6.36
C ILE A 127 13.41 -22.99 -5.11
N THR A 128 13.83 -22.20 -4.12
CA THR A 128 14.09 -22.69 -2.76
C THR A 128 13.17 -21.94 -1.79
N ILE A 129 12.47 -22.69 -0.94
CA ILE A 129 11.67 -22.16 0.17
C ILE A 129 12.58 -22.15 1.42
N PRO A 130 13.04 -20.97 1.88
CA PRO A 130 13.92 -20.88 3.05
C PRO A 130 13.17 -21.05 4.36
N ASP A 131 13.88 -21.49 5.40
CA ASP A 131 13.37 -21.54 6.77
C ASP A 131 13.39 -20.15 7.44
N ALA A 132 12.58 -19.98 8.47
CA ALA A 132 12.54 -18.79 9.34
C ALA A 132 12.50 -17.43 8.61
N THR A 133 11.93 -17.39 7.39
CA THR A 133 11.90 -16.18 6.55
C THR A 133 10.50 -15.56 6.51
N PHE A 134 9.46 -16.36 6.51
CA PHE A 134 8.07 -15.94 6.34
C PHE A 134 7.26 -15.98 7.63
N ALA A 135 6.14 -15.31 7.65
CA ALA A 135 5.19 -15.29 8.77
C ALA A 135 3.92 -16.09 8.45
N ALA A 136 3.13 -16.38 9.48
CA ALA A 136 1.83 -17.01 9.31
C ALA A 136 0.90 -16.14 8.46
N GLY A 137 0.30 -16.71 7.43
CA GLY A 137 -0.59 -16.05 6.49
C GLY A 137 0.09 -15.48 5.24
N ASP A 138 1.43 -15.49 5.18
CA ASP A 138 2.14 -15.11 3.95
C ASP A 138 1.80 -16.08 2.82
N LEU A 139 1.69 -15.54 1.61
CA LEU A 139 1.32 -16.31 0.43
C LEU A 139 2.19 -15.89 -0.75
N VAL A 140 2.77 -16.88 -1.45
CA VAL A 140 3.57 -16.70 -2.67
C VAL A 140 3.05 -17.64 -3.74
N SER A 141 2.86 -17.14 -4.96
CA SER A 141 2.50 -17.95 -6.12
C SER A 141 3.70 -18.18 -7.02
N ILE A 142 3.81 -19.36 -7.64
CA ILE A 142 4.88 -19.71 -8.57
C ILE A 142 4.26 -20.17 -9.88
N PHE A 143 4.73 -19.63 -10.98
CA PHE A 143 4.40 -20.08 -12.33
C PHE A 143 5.63 -20.66 -13.02
N ASN A 144 5.55 -21.91 -13.41
CA ASN A 144 6.58 -22.56 -14.21
C ASN A 144 6.40 -22.19 -15.69
N ASN A 145 7.13 -21.21 -16.18
CA ASN A 145 7.10 -20.81 -17.60
C ASN A 145 8.15 -21.60 -18.45
N THR A 146 8.37 -22.86 -18.14
CA THR A 146 9.26 -23.74 -18.93
C THR A 146 8.49 -24.87 -19.62
N SER A 147 9.14 -25.54 -20.56
CA SER A 147 8.60 -26.73 -21.24
C SER A 147 8.85 -28.03 -20.46
N GLY A 148 9.51 -27.97 -19.30
CA GLY A 148 9.80 -29.10 -18.43
C GLY A 148 9.30 -28.85 -16.99
N ASN A 149 9.34 -29.89 -16.18
CA ASN A 149 9.11 -29.77 -14.77
C ASN A 149 10.25 -29.00 -14.09
N ILE A 150 9.96 -28.30 -13.02
CA ILE A 150 10.95 -27.65 -12.17
C ILE A 150 10.90 -28.20 -10.75
N THR A 151 11.99 -28.07 -10.03
CA THR A 151 12.06 -28.45 -8.61
C THR A 151 11.86 -27.22 -7.74
N ILE A 152 11.01 -27.38 -6.71
CA ILE A 152 10.92 -26.48 -5.57
C ILE A 152 11.57 -27.19 -4.39
N THR A 153 12.73 -26.72 -3.99
CA THR A 153 13.48 -27.27 -2.83
C THR A 153 12.92 -26.66 -1.56
N CYS A 154 12.56 -27.50 -0.59
CA CYS A 154 12.02 -27.08 0.69
C CYS A 154 13.13 -27.16 1.75
N THR A 155 13.80 -26.05 2.03
CA THR A 155 14.75 -25.94 3.15
C THR A 155 14.08 -25.45 4.43
N ILE A 156 12.80 -25.07 4.33
CA ILE A 156 11.93 -24.84 5.48
C ILE A 156 11.79 -26.12 6.30
N THR A 157 11.65 -26.01 7.61
CA THR A 157 11.62 -27.16 8.54
C THR A 157 10.57 -28.21 8.16
N THR A 158 9.37 -27.75 7.74
CA THR A 158 8.28 -28.65 7.31
C THR A 158 7.53 -28.07 6.12
N ALA A 159 7.41 -28.86 5.06
CA ALA A 159 6.64 -28.49 3.87
C ALA A 159 5.68 -29.63 3.50
N TYR A 160 4.40 -29.31 3.39
CA TYR A 160 3.38 -30.26 2.94
C TYR A 160 2.91 -29.96 1.52
N ILE A 161 2.58 -31.00 0.76
CA ILE A 161 1.66 -30.86 -0.37
C ILE A 161 0.24 -30.91 0.20
N ALA A 162 -0.64 -30.02 -0.26
CA ALA A 162 -2.03 -29.98 0.21
C ALA A 162 -2.73 -31.35 0.02
N GLY A 163 -3.15 -31.95 1.12
CA GLY A 163 -3.80 -33.26 1.18
C GLY A 163 -3.01 -34.29 1.99
N PRO A 164 -1.85 -34.80 1.53
CA PRO A 164 -1.07 -35.76 2.29
C PRO A 164 -0.40 -35.17 3.52
N ASP A 165 -0.45 -35.85 4.66
CA ASP A 165 0.30 -35.53 5.88
C ASP A 165 1.70 -36.17 5.79
N SER A 166 2.56 -35.58 4.93
CA SER A 166 3.91 -36.08 4.72
C SER A 166 4.82 -34.90 4.38
N ASP A 167 5.84 -34.69 5.18
CA ASP A 167 6.87 -33.68 4.97
C ASP A 167 7.64 -33.93 3.67
N LYS A 168 7.99 -32.85 2.97
CA LYS A 168 8.66 -32.85 1.67
C LYS A 168 9.93 -32.02 1.70
N ALA A 169 11.07 -32.63 1.45
CA ALA A 169 12.34 -31.93 1.22
C ALA A 169 12.35 -31.22 -0.15
N SER A 170 11.53 -31.67 -1.10
CA SER A 170 11.33 -31.01 -2.38
C SER A 170 10.01 -31.46 -3.01
N VAL A 171 9.45 -30.61 -3.88
CA VAL A 171 8.29 -30.95 -4.70
C VAL A 171 8.59 -30.60 -6.16
N THR A 172 7.94 -31.32 -7.06
CA THR A 172 8.04 -31.08 -8.51
C THR A 172 6.84 -30.26 -8.96
N LEU A 173 7.08 -29.10 -9.55
CA LEU A 173 6.04 -28.30 -10.21
C LEU A 173 6.02 -28.64 -11.71
N ALA A 174 4.87 -29.12 -12.18
CA ALA A 174 4.68 -29.54 -13.55
C ALA A 174 4.99 -28.42 -14.57
N THR A 175 5.29 -28.82 -15.80
CA THR A 175 5.45 -27.90 -16.92
C THR A 175 4.22 -27.01 -17.08
N ARG A 176 4.40 -25.70 -17.27
CA ARG A 176 3.33 -24.70 -17.34
C ARG A 176 2.39 -24.70 -16.12
N GLY A 177 2.81 -25.34 -15.04
CA GLY A 177 2.04 -25.44 -13.81
C GLY A 177 2.10 -24.17 -12.96
N VAL A 178 1.12 -24.05 -12.10
CA VAL A 178 1.05 -23.03 -11.06
C VAL A 178 1.03 -23.71 -9.70
N ALA A 179 1.78 -23.17 -8.75
CA ALA A 179 1.73 -23.55 -7.35
C ALA A 179 1.51 -22.33 -6.47
N THR A 180 0.83 -22.53 -5.35
CA THR A 180 0.68 -21.53 -4.30
C THR A 180 1.26 -22.09 -3.01
N ILE A 181 2.09 -21.31 -2.34
CA ILE A 181 2.71 -21.63 -1.06
C ILE A 181 2.05 -20.74 -0.01
N LEU A 182 1.35 -21.37 0.95
CA LEU A 182 0.81 -20.70 2.13
C LEU A 182 1.70 -21.02 3.32
N PHE A 183 2.24 -20.00 3.95
CA PHE A 183 3.04 -20.16 5.16
C PHE A 183 2.13 -20.17 6.39
N ILE A 184 2.20 -21.26 7.14
CA ILE A 184 1.43 -21.46 8.39
C ILE A 184 2.20 -20.88 9.57
N SER A 185 3.53 -20.88 9.46
CA SER A 185 4.46 -20.26 10.40
C SER A 185 5.78 -19.99 9.69
N GLY A 186 6.78 -19.44 10.39
CA GLY A 186 8.14 -19.29 9.85
C GLY A 186 8.83 -20.61 9.49
N THR A 187 8.33 -21.74 10.00
CA THR A 187 8.94 -23.06 9.85
C THR A 187 8.03 -24.10 9.18
N VAL A 188 6.79 -23.72 8.81
CA VAL A 188 5.80 -24.64 8.23
C VAL A 188 5.09 -24.00 7.04
N CYS A 189 5.04 -24.68 5.91
CA CYS A 189 4.24 -24.26 4.77
C CYS A 189 3.41 -25.40 4.15
N VAL A 190 2.40 -25.01 3.39
CA VAL A 190 1.57 -25.91 2.57
C VAL A 190 1.64 -25.44 1.12
N ILE A 191 1.95 -26.36 0.22
CA ILE A 191 2.08 -26.14 -1.21
C ILE A 191 0.90 -26.79 -1.92
N SER A 192 0.19 -26.02 -2.72
CA SER A 192 -0.94 -26.50 -3.52
C SER A 192 -0.77 -26.13 -4.99
N GLY A 193 -1.41 -26.87 -5.89
CA GLY A 193 -1.37 -26.62 -7.33
C GLY A 193 -0.93 -27.84 -8.13
N ASN A 194 -0.25 -27.60 -9.25
CA ASN A 194 0.23 -28.67 -10.14
C ASN A 194 1.57 -29.28 -9.62
N VAL A 195 1.57 -29.72 -8.39
CA VAL A 195 2.78 -30.26 -7.69
C VAL A 195 2.63 -31.74 -7.35
N THR A 196 3.76 -32.43 -7.28
CA THR A 196 3.87 -33.84 -6.88
C THR A 196 5.11 -34.05 -6.00
#